data_eb6268f1b4c0cd001a9ae96ec3a2f157
#
_entry.id   eb6268f1b4c0cd001a9ae96ec3a2f157
#
_cell.length_a   1.000
_cell.length_b   1.000
_cell.length_c   1.000
_cell.angle_alpha   90.00
_cell.angle_beta   90.00
_cell.angle_gamma   90.00
#
_symmetry.space_group_name_H-M   'P 1'
#
loop_
_entity.id
_entity.type
_entity.pdbx_description
1 polymer ?
#
loop_
_entity_poly.entity_id
_entity_poly.type
_entity_poly.pdbx_seq_one_letter_code
_entity_poly.pdbx_strand_id
1 'polypeptide(L)'
;MCRCHVLSGCFGCSHAVSRRGFLKGVGVAAAAASGLSTAPAQAAEPAGKKARVALVFLSNSEEREIWPYPGYDCERRHQEVLQALRQGCPQVEFVPVVVPKPADVQKALALKDTVDGYLVYTVTLNWGLTGTLGQIGQAGKPMLIADEYLGGSGVFLVGYSGITRRGVPAGAVSTTRLDDLVVVARQFADVKKPGMTPAKFAQQCQEAYRRTFAVSGPLKCLEDRVSLTGIGQCVKRLQESRFLIVGAGKPGDERQFLGSKAIYVGFDELRALYEKADREQAAEWARRWSREADKVMEPTTEWLNKAGAVYLAMQALLKKYGTDSITMNCLGGFASGQLPAYPCLGFKQILDDGGQGVCEAMPDDTVSMLMARILTGRAGYVSDPALDTSKNQIVYSHCMAMTKVFGTQGAVCKFRIRTLHNRDPRGCCAESFLPEGYMTTTFRTSVGQKKLVIHQAKAVGNLSADRGCRTQLLGEVRGDIGKLFHEWDRFGWHRVTVYGDVQEPLIEFAKALKLEVIQEA
;
A
#
# COMPACT_ATOMS: atom_id res chain seq x y z
N MET A 1 -55.41 -9.83 -17.53
CA MET A 1 -56.39 -8.72 -17.67
C MET A 1 -55.85 -7.53 -16.89
N CYS A 2 -55.91 -6.37 -17.54
CA CYS A 2 -55.56 -4.99 -17.19
C CYS A 2 -54.06 -4.71 -17.15
N ARG A 3 -53.47 -4.18 -18.17
CA ARG A 3 -53.49 -2.92 -18.99
C ARG A 3 -53.15 -1.66 -18.21
N CYS A 4 -51.96 -1.14 -18.58
CA CYS A 4 -51.63 0.18 -19.08
C CYS A 4 -51.62 1.35 -18.04
N HIS A 5 -50.56 2.18 -17.97
CA HIS A 5 -50.31 3.23 -18.96
C HIS A 5 -48.87 3.76 -18.95
N VAL A 6 -48.39 4.02 -20.14
CA VAL A 6 -47.26 4.82 -20.57
C VAL A 6 -47.55 6.30 -20.34
N LEU A 7 -46.54 7.07 -19.89
CA LEU A 7 -46.39 8.45 -20.33
C LEU A 7 -44.91 8.84 -20.42
N SER A 8 -44.55 9.12 -21.63
CA SER A 8 -43.31 9.74 -22.11
C SER A 8 -43.23 11.21 -21.75
N GLY A 9 -42.01 11.69 -21.57
CA GLY A 9 -41.68 13.11 -21.45
C GLY A 9 -40.22 13.36 -21.68
N CYS A 10 -39.84 13.51 -22.95
CA CYS A 10 -38.57 14.11 -23.38
C CYS A 10 -38.53 15.58 -23.01
N PHE A 11 -37.39 16.05 -22.52
CA PHE A 11 -36.85 17.37 -22.88
C PHE A 11 -35.34 17.36 -22.78
N GLY A 12 -34.69 17.36 -23.92
CA GLY A 12 -33.31 17.74 -24.08
C GLY A 12 -33.18 19.26 -24.11
N CYS A 13 -32.07 19.76 -23.60
CA CYS A 13 -31.52 21.06 -23.97
C CYS A 13 -30.00 21.00 -23.86
N SER A 14 -29.38 20.76 -24.99
CA SER A 14 -27.99 21.07 -25.28
C SER A 14 -27.86 22.59 -25.44
N HIS A 15 -27.01 23.24 -24.65
CA HIS A 15 -26.52 24.57 -24.95
C HIS A 15 -25.01 24.50 -25.19
N ALA A 16 -24.67 24.44 -26.45
CA ALA A 16 -23.35 24.75 -26.96
C ALA A 16 -23.14 26.27 -26.90
N VAL A 17 -22.20 26.72 -26.06
CA VAL A 17 -21.77 28.13 -26.07
C VAL A 17 -20.69 28.29 -27.13
N SER A 18 -21.03 29.04 -28.20
CA SER A 18 -20.18 29.39 -29.30
C SER A 18 -19.12 30.43 -28.89
N ARG A 19 -17.88 30.24 -29.40
CA ARG A 19 -16.68 31.08 -29.20
C ARG A 19 -16.74 32.50 -29.75
N ARG A 20 -17.90 33.10 -30.05
CA ARG A 20 -18.04 34.42 -30.71
C ARG A 20 -18.74 35.52 -29.88
N GLY A 21 -18.93 35.33 -28.55
CA GLY A 21 -19.67 36.27 -27.69
C GLY A 21 -18.83 37.15 -26.75
N PHE A 22 -17.50 37.15 -26.82
CA PHE A 22 -16.67 37.80 -25.78
C PHE A 22 -15.92 39.08 -26.24
N LEU A 23 -16.37 39.71 -27.31
CA LEU A 23 -15.79 40.98 -27.75
C LEU A 23 -16.90 41.97 -28.13
N LYS A 24 -17.51 42.66 -27.16
CA LYS A 24 -18.15 43.99 -27.29
C LYS A 24 -18.66 44.44 -25.91
N GLY A 25 -17.95 45.37 -25.33
CA GLY A 25 -18.34 46.01 -24.05
C GLY A 25 -17.25 46.95 -23.53
N VAL A 26 -16.76 47.86 -24.39
CA VAL A 26 -15.99 49.04 -23.93
C VAL A 26 -16.95 50.20 -23.88
N GLY A 27 -17.30 50.62 -22.69
CA GLY A 27 -18.10 51.82 -22.36
C GLY A 27 -17.30 52.73 -21.44
N VAL A 28 -17.02 53.91 -21.94
CA VAL A 28 -16.32 55.04 -21.32
C VAL A 28 -17.04 55.54 -20.07
N ALA A 29 -16.28 55.78 -18.98
CA ALA A 29 -16.68 56.73 -17.94
C ALA A 29 -15.44 57.48 -17.40
N ALA A 30 -15.61 58.80 -17.32
CA ALA A 30 -14.58 59.81 -17.14
C ALA A 30 -14.07 59.99 -15.71
N ALA A 31 -12.87 60.46 -15.66
CA ALA A 31 -12.06 61.12 -14.66
C ALA A 31 -12.73 61.64 -13.34
N ALA A 32 -12.15 61.25 -12.22
CA ALA A 32 -11.98 62.13 -11.06
C ALA A 32 -10.55 61.90 -10.50
N ALA A 33 -9.75 62.93 -10.60
CA ALA A 33 -8.40 63.01 -10.07
C ALA A 33 -8.45 63.17 -8.54
N SER A 34 -7.71 62.31 -7.82
CA SER A 34 -7.30 62.60 -6.44
C SER A 34 -6.04 61.77 -6.12
N GLY A 35 -4.95 62.47 -5.91
CA GLY A 35 -3.84 62.16 -5.05
C GLY A 35 -3.12 60.81 -5.20
N LEU A 36 -2.27 60.68 -6.22
CA LEU A 36 -1.25 59.60 -6.26
C LEU A 36 -0.11 59.94 -5.29
N SER A 37 -0.13 59.34 -4.10
CA SER A 37 1.05 59.15 -3.29
C SER A 37 1.91 58.10 -3.95
N THR A 38 3.03 58.47 -4.57
CA THR A 38 4.04 57.57 -5.10
C THR A 38 4.77 56.90 -3.95
N ALA A 39 4.28 55.72 -3.53
CA ALA A 39 5.15 54.82 -2.77
C ALA A 39 6.33 54.41 -3.68
N PRO A 40 7.58 54.42 -3.17
CA PRO A 40 8.72 54.00 -3.98
C PRO A 40 8.53 52.54 -4.39
N ALA A 41 8.61 52.26 -5.69
CA ALA A 41 8.67 50.91 -6.19
C ALA A 41 9.85 50.23 -5.47
N GLN A 42 9.55 49.23 -4.64
CA GLN A 42 10.57 48.36 -4.10
C GLN A 42 11.32 47.77 -5.30
N ALA A 43 12.57 48.16 -5.42
CA ALA A 43 13.48 47.57 -6.41
C ALA A 43 13.43 46.06 -6.23
N ALA A 44 13.04 45.34 -7.29
CA ALA A 44 13.12 43.87 -7.31
C ALA A 44 14.58 43.51 -6.97
N GLU A 45 14.79 42.80 -5.89
CA GLU A 45 16.11 42.23 -5.56
C GLU A 45 16.62 41.50 -6.83
N PRO A 46 17.92 41.63 -7.14
CA PRO A 46 18.50 40.95 -8.28
C PRO A 46 18.21 39.46 -8.15
N ALA A 47 17.55 38.88 -9.13
CA ALA A 47 17.14 37.48 -9.15
C ALA A 47 18.37 36.61 -8.88
N GLY A 48 18.51 36.17 -7.63
CA GLY A 48 19.57 35.27 -7.21
C GLY A 48 19.58 34.04 -8.12
N LYS A 49 20.76 33.46 -8.37
CA LYS A 49 20.90 32.25 -9.20
C LYS A 49 19.94 31.17 -8.68
N LYS A 50 18.96 30.73 -9.50
CA LYS A 50 17.98 29.67 -9.15
C LYS A 50 18.69 28.48 -8.50
N ALA A 51 18.04 27.85 -7.53
CA ALA A 51 18.49 26.58 -7.02
C ALA A 51 18.37 25.52 -8.11
N ARG A 52 19.38 24.70 -8.30
CA ARG A 52 19.42 23.66 -9.33
C ARG A 52 19.27 22.30 -8.68
N VAL A 53 18.22 21.56 -9.04
CA VAL A 53 17.84 20.31 -8.35
C VAL A 53 17.76 19.16 -9.35
N ALA A 54 18.49 18.07 -9.07
CA ALA A 54 18.32 16.83 -9.83
C ALA A 54 16.95 16.23 -9.52
N LEU A 55 16.09 16.12 -10.52
CA LEU A 55 14.82 15.40 -10.44
C LEU A 55 15.04 13.95 -10.89
N VAL A 56 15.23 13.07 -9.93
CA VAL A 56 15.59 11.67 -10.16
C VAL A 56 14.32 10.82 -10.21
N PHE A 57 13.97 10.33 -11.39
CA PHE A 57 12.88 9.38 -11.56
C PHE A 57 13.38 7.95 -11.41
N LEU A 58 12.95 7.27 -10.35
CA LEU A 58 13.18 5.83 -10.19
C LEU A 58 12.08 5.10 -10.94
N SER A 59 12.40 4.65 -12.14
CA SER A 59 11.44 4.12 -13.09
C SER A 59 12.07 2.94 -13.83
N ASN A 60 11.53 1.73 -13.62
CA ASN A 60 12.01 0.54 -14.32
C ASN A 60 11.81 0.68 -15.84
N SER A 61 12.64 -0.01 -16.63
CA SER A 61 12.48 -0.02 -18.08
C SER A 61 11.27 -0.86 -18.50
N GLU A 62 10.63 -0.50 -19.61
CA GLU A 62 9.41 -1.11 -20.13
C GLU A 62 9.55 -2.59 -20.56
N GLU A 63 10.78 -3.09 -20.68
CA GLU A 63 11.08 -4.44 -21.17
C GLU A 63 10.88 -5.56 -20.14
N ARG A 64 10.50 -5.24 -18.91
CA ARG A 64 10.29 -6.23 -17.84
C ARG A 64 8.84 -6.20 -17.37
N GLU A 65 8.41 -7.34 -16.79
CA GLU A 65 7.22 -7.37 -15.94
C GLU A 65 7.38 -6.31 -14.85
N ILE A 66 6.83 -5.13 -15.08
CA ILE A 66 7.04 -3.97 -14.23
C ILE A 66 5.84 -3.73 -13.35
N TRP A 67 6.14 -3.31 -12.17
CA TRP A 67 5.21 -2.61 -11.30
C TRP A 67 5.15 -1.15 -11.75
N PRO A 68 4.00 -0.50 -11.91
CA PRO A 68 2.66 -0.93 -11.48
C PRO A 68 1.99 -1.99 -12.38
N TYR A 69 2.17 -1.95 -13.69
CA TYR A 69 1.68 -2.95 -14.65
C TYR A 69 2.39 -2.82 -16.00
N PRO A 70 2.43 -3.88 -16.81
CA PRO A 70 2.99 -3.81 -18.17
C PRO A 70 2.30 -2.73 -19.01
N GLY A 71 3.10 -1.92 -19.72
CA GLY A 71 2.62 -0.83 -20.55
C GLY A 71 2.21 0.44 -19.78
N TYR A 72 2.62 0.58 -18.52
CA TYR A 72 2.48 1.84 -17.79
C TYR A 72 3.36 2.92 -18.44
N ASP A 73 2.75 4.03 -18.85
CA ASP A 73 3.43 5.13 -19.52
C ASP A 73 4.22 5.98 -18.51
N CYS A 74 5.43 5.50 -18.20
CA CYS A 74 6.33 6.19 -17.28
C CYS A 74 6.76 7.56 -17.84
N GLU A 75 7.01 7.67 -19.15
CA GLU A 75 7.48 8.92 -19.75
C GLU A 75 6.43 10.03 -19.64
N ARG A 76 5.19 9.74 -19.97
CA ARG A 76 4.09 10.69 -19.74
C ARG A 76 4.05 11.15 -18.29
N ARG A 77 4.21 10.22 -17.34
CA ARG A 77 4.19 10.56 -15.91
C ARG A 77 5.38 11.44 -15.52
N HIS A 78 6.58 11.17 -16.05
CA HIS A 78 7.75 12.03 -15.84
C HIS A 78 7.47 13.48 -16.30
N GLN A 79 6.87 13.64 -17.47
CA GLN A 79 6.54 14.95 -18.02
C GLN A 79 5.48 15.68 -17.19
N GLU A 80 4.43 14.98 -16.73
CA GLU A 80 3.40 15.55 -15.85
C GLU A 80 4.01 16.09 -14.54
N VAL A 81 4.86 15.30 -13.89
CA VAL A 81 5.52 15.70 -12.64
C VAL A 81 6.49 16.86 -12.88
N LEU A 82 7.33 16.80 -13.93
CA LEU A 82 8.27 17.85 -14.27
C LEU A 82 7.55 19.17 -14.59
N GLN A 83 6.44 19.10 -15.32
CA GLN A 83 5.64 20.28 -15.66
C GLN A 83 5.02 20.91 -14.41
N ALA A 84 4.42 20.12 -13.52
CA ALA A 84 3.83 20.61 -12.28
C ALA A 84 4.89 21.31 -11.40
N LEU A 85 6.05 20.69 -11.25
CA LEU A 85 7.17 21.26 -10.48
C LEU A 85 7.70 22.57 -11.10
N ARG A 86 7.89 22.63 -12.43
CA ARG A 86 8.35 23.85 -13.11
C ARG A 86 7.36 25.01 -12.97
N GLN A 87 6.06 24.71 -13.09
CA GLN A 87 5.00 25.73 -12.93
C GLN A 87 4.88 26.20 -11.48
N GLY A 88 4.93 25.28 -10.52
CA GLY A 88 4.72 25.59 -9.12
C GLY A 88 5.94 26.07 -8.35
N CYS A 89 7.17 25.85 -8.88
CA CYS A 89 8.44 26.23 -8.28
C CYS A 89 9.31 27.05 -9.25
N PRO A 90 8.89 28.24 -9.70
CA PRO A 90 9.61 29.02 -10.75
C PRO A 90 11.01 29.47 -10.33
N GLN A 91 11.34 29.43 -9.02
CA GLN A 91 12.65 29.77 -8.46
C GLN A 91 13.62 28.58 -8.43
N VAL A 92 13.19 27.39 -8.89
CA VAL A 92 13.98 26.16 -8.92
C VAL A 92 14.15 25.69 -10.37
N GLU A 93 15.38 25.33 -10.74
CA GLU A 93 15.67 24.65 -12.01
C GLU A 93 15.72 23.15 -11.75
N PHE A 94 14.78 22.40 -12.31
CA PHE A 94 14.77 20.94 -12.23
C PHE A 94 15.48 20.32 -13.42
N VAL A 95 16.48 19.47 -13.13
CA VAL A 95 17.27 18.71 -14.11
C VAL A 95 16.82 17.25 -14.05
N PRO A 96 15.98 16.76 -14.98
CA PRO A 96 15.46 15.41 -14.94
C PRO A 96 16.55 14.38 -15.26
N VAL A 97 16.54 13.27 -14.52
CA VAL A 97 17.37 12.10 -14.77
C VAL A 97 16.60 10.83 -14.43
N VAL A 98 16.61 9.85 -15.34
CA VAL A 98 15.93 8.55 -15.14
C VAL A 98 16.93 7.52 -14.67
N VAL A 99 16.58 6.80 -13.61
CA VAL A 99 17.35 5.71 -12.99
C VAL A 99 16.50 4.43 -13.04
N PRO A 100 16.64 3.61 -14.10
CA PRO A 100 15.84 2.41 -14.31
C PRO A 100 16.17 1.27 -13.34
N LYS A 101 17.41 1.20 -12.87
CA LYS A 101 17.91 0.15 -11.97
C LYS A 101 18.77 0.77 -10.87
N PRO A 102 18.92 0.11 -9.69
CA PRO A 102 19.82 0.60 -8.65
C PRO A 102 21.25 0.88 -9.13
N ALA A 103 21.78 0.07 -10.06
CA ALA A 103 23.11 0.26 -10.64
C ALA A 103 23.25 1.56 -11.45
N ASP A 104 22.15 2.09 -11.98
CA ASP A 104 22.14 3.33 -12.77
C ASP A 104 22.14 4.61 -11.90
N VAL A 105 22.16 4.49 -10.58
CA VAL A 105 22.19 5.64 -9.65
C VAL A 105 23.36 6.59 -9.93
N GLN A 106 24.44 6.10 -10.52
CA GLN A 106 25.58 6.90 -10.93
C GLN A 106 25.22 8.03 -11.92
N LYS A 107 24.14 7.87 -12.71
CA LYS A 107 23.63 8.95 -13.58
C LYS A 107 23.16 10.16 -12.76
N ALA A 108 22.53 9.93 -11.60
CA ALA A 108 22.10 10.99 -10.69
C ALA A 108 23.31 11.57 -9.94
N LEU A 109 24.25 10.73 -9.50
CA LEU A 109 25.44 11.15 -8.75
C LEU A 109 26.43 11.94 -9.61
N ALA A 110 26.47 11.70 -10.92
CA ALA A 110 27.27 12.51 -11.86
C ALA A 110 26.86 14.00 -11.88
N LEU A 111 25.66 14.33 -11.42
CA LEU A 111 25.19 15.72 -11.31
C LEU A 111 25.63 16.39 -9.99
N LYS A 112 26.30 15.68 -9.06
CA LYS A 112 26.60 16.13 -7.70
C LYS A 112 27.20 17.54 -7.64
N ASP A 113 28.17 17.84 -8.49
CA ASP A 113 28.89 19.13 -8.43
C ASP A 113 28.13 20.26 -9.16
N THR A 114 27.06 19.94 -9.87
CA THR A 114 26.28 20.89 -10.67
C THR A 114 24.88 21.16 -10.10
N VAL A 115 24.45 20.45 -9.05
CA VAL A 115 23.13 20.62 -8.42
C VAL A 115 23.27 21.00 -6.95
N ASP A 116 22.25 21.66 -6.43
CA ASP A 116 22.16 22.10 -5.03
C ASP A 116 21.35 21.11 -4.16
N GLY A 117 20.62 20.18 -4.78
CA GLY A 117 19.80 19.18 -4.08
C GLY A 117 19.25 18.10 -5.00
N TYR A 118 18.56 17.14 -4.40
CA TYR A 118 17.93 16.02 -5.08
C TYR A 118 16.45 15.91 -4.73
N LEU A 119 15.57 15.81 -5.74
CA LEU A 119 14.20 15.35 -5.60
C LEU A 119 14.12 13.97 -6.23
N VAL A 120 13.89 12.94 -5.42
CA VAL A 120 13.78 11.56 -5.90
C VAL A 120 12.31 11.17 -5.95
N TYR A 121 11.81 10.86 -7.15
CA TYR A 121 10.43 10.47 -7.39
C TYR A 121 10.36 8.98 -7.74
N THR A 122 9.72 8.18 -6.88
CA THR A 122 9.60 6.73 -7.07
C THR A 122 8.39 6.41 -7.94
N VAL A 123 8.59 6.19 -9.23
CA VAL A 123 7.50 5.92 -10.20
C VAL A 123 7.04 4.47 -10.13
N THR A 124 7.99 3.54 -9.99
CA THR A 124 7.74 2.10 -10.02
C THR A 124 8.36 1.41 -8.80
N LEU A 125 7.95 0.16 -8.54
CA LEU A 125 8.53 -0.65 -7.47
C LEU A 125 10.05 -0.82 -7.68
N ASN A 126 10.81 -0.47 -6.66
CA ASN A 126 12.27 -0.60 -6.65
C ASN A 126 12.74 -1.29 -5.36
N TRP A 127 13.01 -2.58 -5.44
CA TRP A 127 13.47 -3.39 -4.30
C TRP A 127 14.82 -2.93 -3.71
N GLY A 128 15.63 -2.19 -4.50
CA GLY A 128 16.88 -1.60 -4.06
C GLY A 128 16.75 -0.17 -3.49
N LEU A 129 15.54 0.33 -3.25
CA LEU A 129 15.28 1.74 -2.95
C LEU A 129 16.12 2.27 -1.79
N THR A 130 16.19 1.58 -0.66
CA THR A 130 16.98 2.01 0.51
C THR A 130 18.46 2.19 0.16
N GLY A 131 19.01 1.30 -0.66
CA GLY A 131 20.41 1.38 -1.13
C GLY A 131 20.61 2.57 -2.08
N THR A 132 19.71 2.76 -3.04
CA THR A 132 19.73 3.87 -4.00
C THR A 132 19.63 5.22 -3.29
N LEU A 133 18.67 5.37 -2.38
CA LEU A 133 18.50 6.59 -1.57
C LEU A 133 19.71 6.85 -0.67
N GLY A 134 20.28 5.79 -0.07
CA GLY A 134 21.49 5.89 0.74
C GLY A 134 22.69 6.43 -0.04
N GLN A 135 22.89 5.95 -1.28
CA GLN A 135 23.96 6.45 -2.15
C GLN A 135 23.74 7.92 -2.53
N ILE A 136 22.53 8.33 -2.91
CA ILE A 136 22.20 9.73 -3.19
C ILE A 136 22.41 10.59 -1.93
N GLY A 137 22.01 10.10 -0.76
CA GLY A 137 22.20 10.79 0.52
C GLY A 137 23.66 11.04 0.89
N GLN A 138 24.58 10.16 0.48
CA GLN A 138 26.03 10.35 0.65
C GLN A 138 26.58 11.55 -0.12
N ALA A 139 25.86 12.10 -1.09
CA ALA A 139 26.22 13.37 -1.72
C ALA A 139 26.18 14.55 -0.73
N GLY A 140 25.56 14.40 0.45
CA GLY A 140 25.52 15.40 1.50
C GLY A 140 24.70 16.64 1.15
N LYS A 141 23.74 16.51 0.23
CA LYS A 141 22.89 17.62 -0.24
C LYS A 141 21.46 17.49 0.25
N PRO A 142 20.70 18.60 0.30
CA PRO A 142 19.25 18.58 0.53
C PRO A 142 18.53 17.54 -0.33
N MET A 143 17.70 16.69 0.30
CA MET A 143 17.00 15.62 -0.39
C MET A 143 15.51 15.60 -0.01
N LEU A 144 14.65 15.54 -1.03
CA LEU A 144 13.22 15.30 -0.92
C LEU A 144 12.88 14.01 -1.68
N ILE A 145 12.09 13.14 -1.08
CA ILE A 145 11.66 11.89 -1.69
C ILE A 145 10.15 11.92 -1.86
N ALA A 146 9.66 11.53 -3.02
CA ALA A 146 8.23 11.48 -3.30
C ALA A 146 7.83 10.12 -3.87
N ASP A 147 6.64 9.67 -3.49
CA ASP A 147 6.03 8.42 -3.94
C ASP A 147 5.01 8.67 -5.04
N GLU A 148 5.05 7.87 -6.10
CA GLU A 148 3.90 7.70 -6.98
C GLU A 148 2.88 6.82 -6.27
N TYR A 149 1.70 7.35 -6.02
CA TYR A 149 0.65 6.67 -5.27
C TYR A 149 0.37 5.26 -5.83
N LEU A 150 0.46 4.25 -4.99
CA LEU A 150 0.44 2.83 -5.35
C LEU A 150 1.60 2.39 -6.27
N GLY A 151 2.54 3.25 -6.61
CA GLY A 151 3.66 2.90 -7.50
C GLY A 151 4.66 1.95 -6.84
N GLY A 152 4.89 2.10 -5.55
CA GLY A 152 5.91 1.39 -4.80
C GLY A 152 5.42 0.34 -3.81
N SER A 153 4.11 0.11 -3.64
CA SER A 153 3.53 -0.91 -2.74
C SER A 153 4.20 -0.97 -1.35
N GLY A 154 4.37 0.16 -0.70
CA GLY A 154 5.00 0.25 0.63
C GLY A 154 6.54 0.27 0.63
N VAL A 155 7.21 -0.09 -0.48
CA VAL A 155 8.69 0.00 -0.60
C VAL A 155 9.18 1.43 -0.37
N PHE A 156 8.38 2.42 -0.75
CA PHE A 156 8.67 3.83 -0.48
C PHE A 156 8.86 4.10 1.02
N LEU A 157 7.92 3.64 1.87
CA LEU A 157 8.01 3.84 3.33
C LEU A 157 9.24 3.15 3.92
N VAL A 158 9.53 1.92 3.46
CA VAL A 158 10.74 1.17 3.87
C VAL A 158 12.01 1.89 3.44
N GLY A 159 12.05 2.41 2.21
CA GLY A 159 13.19 3.16 1.69
C GLY A 159 13.45 4.43 2.49
N TYR A 160 12.41 5.23 2.71
CA TYR A 160 12.49 6.49 3.46
C TYR A 160 12.93 6.27 4.91
N SER A 161 12.20 5.43 5.66
CA SER A 161 12.55 5.20 7.06
C SER A 161 13.86 4.44 7.21
N GLY A 162 14.21 3.59 6.24
CA GLY A 162 15.51 2.89 6.22
C GLY A 162 16.71 3.83 6.11
N ILE A 163 16.64 4.92 5.34
CA ILE A 163 17.73 5.92 5.26
C ILE A 163 17.72 6.88 6.44
N THR A 164 16.54 7.33 6.88
CA THR A 164 16.45 8.27 8.01
C THR A 164 16.98 7.66 9.31
N ARG A 165 16.71 6.38 9.56
CA ARG A 165 17.32 5.64 10.68
C ARG A 165 18.85 5.50 10.58
N ARG A 166 19.42 5.60 9.38
CA ARG A 166 20.89 5.62 9.17
C ARG A 166 21.47 7.03 9.26
N GLY A 167 20.67 8.02 9.67
CA GLY A 167 21.10 9.39 9.84
C GLY A 167 21.16 10.22 8.54
N VAL A 168 20.57 9.74 7.44
CA VAL A 168 20.45 10.51 6.20
C VAL A 168 19.21 11.40 6.29
N PRO A 169 19.35 12.73 6.41
CA PRO A 169 18.21 13.62 6.50
C PRO A 169 17.52 13.77 5.13
N ALA A 170 16.21 13.56 5.09
CA ALA A 170 15.41 13.73 3.89
C ALA A 170 13.98 14.17 4.25
N GLY A 171 13.39 15.05 3.42
CA GLY A 171 11.95 15.23 3.38
C GLY A 171 11.28 14.08 2.62
N ALA A 172 9.97 13.84 2.87
CA ALA A 172 9.25 12.83 2.13
C ALA A 172 7.78 13.24 1.90
N VAL A 173 7.17 12.78 0.79
CA VAL A 173 5.80 13.07 0.41
C VAL A 173 5.14 11.80 -0.15
N SER A 174 3.97 11.42 0.37
CA SER A 174 3.12 10.35 -0.15
C SER A 174 1.67 10.85 -0.18
N THR A 175 1.15 11.10 -1.37
CA THR A 175 -0.14 11.76 -1.60
C THR A 175 -0.66 11.47 -3.01
N THR A 176 -1.97 11.57 -3.21
CA THR A 176 -2.58 11.54 -4.55
C THR A 176 -2.53 12.89 -5.27
N ARG A 177 -2.05 13.97 -4.62
CA ARG A 177 -2.10 15.35 -5.14
C ARG A 177 -0.69 15.86 -5.46
N LEU A 178 -0.39 16.09 -6.74
CA LEU A 178 0.88 16.70 -7.15
C LEU A 178 1.10 18.10 -6.54
N ASP A 179 0.03 18.83 -6.24
CA ASP A 179 0.13 20.15 -5.59
C ASP A 179 0.80 20.06 -4.21
N ASP A 180 0.58 18.98 -3.47
CA ASP A 180 1.23 18.78 -2.17
C ASP A 180 2.74 18.59 -2.33
N LEU A 181 3.16 17.84 -3.37
CA LEU A 181 4.58 17.74 -3.73
C LEU A 181 5.17 19.09 -4.11
N VAL A 182 4.43 19.89 -4.89
CA VAL A 182 4.85 21.25 -5.27
C VAL A 182 5.03 22.14 -4.04
N VAL A 183 4.09 22.10 -3.08
CA VAL A 183 4.19 22.86 -1.82
C VAL A 183 5.48 22.53 -1.08
N VAL A 184 5.83 21.26 -0.98
CA VAL A 184 7.05 20.83 -0.31
C VAL A 184 8.30 21.13 -1.14
N ALA A 185 8.26 20.93 -2.46
CA ALA A 185 9.40 21.18 -3.35
C ALA A 185 9.81 22.67 -3.41
N ARG A 186 8.90 23.61 -3.08
CA ARG A 186 9.22 25.04 -2.96
C ARG A 186 10.35 25.31 -1.96
N GLN A 187 10.56 24.43 -0.96
CA GLN A 187 11.64 24.57 0.01
C GLN A 187 13.04 24.55 -0.66
N PHE A 188 13.16 23.98 -1.86
CA PHE A 188 14.41 24.03 -2.62
C PHE A 188 14.83 25.46 -3.03
N ALA A 189 13.93 26.42 -3.05
CA ALA A 189 14.31 27.82 -3.28
C ALA A 189 15.28 28.37 -2.24
N ASP A 190 15.29 27.78 -1.05
CA ASP A 190 16.05 28.23 0.10
C ASP A 190 17.38 27.50 0.29
N VAL A 191 17.70 26.49 -0.51
CA VAL A 191 18.89 25.63 -0.28
C VAL A 191 20.23 26.38 -0.39
N LYS A 192 20.25 27.54 -1.06
CA LYS A 192 21.43 28.41 -1.17
C LYS A 192 21.53 29.44 -0.05
N LYS A 193 20.55 29.53 0.83
CA LYS A 193 20.60 30.49 1.95
C LYS A 193 21.73 30.12 2.94
N PRO A 194 22.42 31.10 3.50
CA PRO A 194 23.45 30.87 4.52
C PRO A 194 22.89 30.03 5.68
N GLY A 195 23.66 29.03 6.11
CA GLY A 195 23.30 28.15 7.23
C GLY A 195 22.23 27.10 6.93
N MET A 196 21.79 26.95 5.66
CA MET A 196 20.96 25.83 5.24
C MET A 196 21.78 24.53 5.23
N THR A 197 21.26 23.51 5.90
CA THR A 197 21.84 22.16 5.95
C THR A 197 20.83 21.14 5.47
N PRO A 198 21.23 19.93 5.04
CA PRO A 198 20.30 18.87 4.69
C PRO A 198 19.29 18.57 5.80
N ALA A 199 19.69 18.62 7.08
CA ALA A 199 18.80 18.41 8.21
C ALA A 199 17.73 19.52 8.36
N LYS A 200 18.15 20.79 8.25
CA LYS A 200 17.20 21.92 8.26
C LYS A 200 16.26 21.87 7.08
N PHE A 201 16.74 21.51 5.90
CA PHE A 201 15.91 21.34 4.72
C PHE A 201 14.86 20.23 4.94
N ALA A 202 15.28 19.05 5.47
CA ALA A 202 14.36 17.96 5.78
C ALA A 202 13.28 18.39 6.78
N GLN A 203 13.64 19.14 7.81
CA GLN A 203 12.69 19.71 8.77
C GLN A 203 11.70 20.67 8.09
N GLN A 204 12.17 21.60 7.26
CA GLN A 204 11.29 22.50 6.52
C GLN A 204 10.34 21.76 5.58
N CYS A 205 10.82 20.70 4.92
CA CYS A 205 9.98 19.82 4.12
C CYS A 205 8.89 19.13 4.97
N GLN A 206 9.23 18.61 6.14
CA GLN A 206 8.24 17.99 7.06
C GLN A 206 7.19 19.00 7.51
N GLU A 207 7.58 20.21 7.89
CA GLU A 207 6.68 21.29 8.30
C GLU A 207 5.76 21.73 7.14
N ALA A 208 6.31 21.86 5.92
CA ALA A 208 5.56 22.20 4.72
C ALA A 208 4.57 21.07 4.37
N TYR A 209 5.00 19.82 4.44
CA TYR A 209 4.18 18.66 4.15
C TYR A 209 3.05 18.50 5.16
N ARG A 210 3.34 18.69 6.45
CA ARG A 210 2.32 18.61 7.50
C ARG A 210 1.14 19.56 7.26
N ARG A 211 1.37 20.72 6.65
CA ARG A 211 0.30 21.68 6.30
C ARG A 211 -0.60 21.23 5.16
N THR A 212 -0.20 20.20 4.40
CA THR A 212 -1.03 19.62 3.32
C THR A 212 -1.93 18.47 3.76
N PHE A 213 -1.77 18.01 5.01
CA PHE A 213 -2.52 16.88 5.53
C PHE A 213 -4.01 17.22 5.70
N ALA A 214 -4.86 16.26 5.37
CA ALA A 214 -6.26 16.37 5.73
C ALA A 214 -6.41 16.36 7.26
N VAL A 215 -7.34 17.17 7.75
CA VAL A 215 -7.68 17.18 9.17
C VAL A 215 -8.54 15.96 9.46
N SER A 216 -8.10 15.09 10.37
CA SER A 216 -8.91 13.99 10.84
C SER A 216 -10.01 14.49 11.79
N GLY A 217 -11.23 13.95 11.62
CA GLY A 217 -12.36 14.20 12.50
C GLY A 217 -12.82 12.93 13.22
N PRO A 218 -13.85 13.04 14.08
CA PRO A 218 -14.46 11.87 14.69
C PRO A 218 -15.03 10.91 13.63
N LEU A 219 -14.58 9.65 13.62
CA LEU A 219 -15.07 8.65 12.68
C LEU A 219 -16.44 8.13 13.12
N LYS A 220 -17.45 8.31 12.27
CA LYS A 220 -18.77 7.69 12.45
C LYS A 220 -18.78 6.35 11.71
N CYS A 221 -18.86 5.25 12.46
CA CYS A 221 -18.89 3.90 11.91
C CYS A 221 -20.26 3.27 12.08
N LEU A 222 -20.54 2.28 11.22
CA LEU A 222 -21.68 1.38 11.39
C LEU A 222 -21.45 0.50 12.62
N GLU A 223 -22.55 0.13 13.30
CA GLU A 223 -22.49 -0.78 14.43
C GLU A 223 -22.04 -2.17 13.97
N ASP A 224 -21.11 -2.74 14.71
CA ASP A 224 -20.59 -4.08 14.47
C ASP A 224 -20.33 -4.78 15.81
N ARG A 225 -21.16 -5.76 16.14
CA ARG A 225 -21.03 -6.53 17.39
C ARG A 225 -20.08 -7.67 17.19
N VAL A 226 -18.92 -7.59 17.84
CA VAL A 226 -17.91 -8.64 17.81
C VAL A 226 -18.04 -9.51 19.07
N SER A 227 -18.22 -10.81 18.89
CA SER A 227 -18.15 -11.77 20.00
C SER A 227 -16.68 -12.01 20.33
N LEU A 228 -16.28 -11.74 21.57
CA LEU A 228 -14.89 -11.86 22.01
C LEU A 228 -14.66 -13.13 22.84
N THR A 229 -13.56 -13.80 22.56
CA THR A 229 -13.02 -14.85 23.44
C THR A 229 -12.30 -14.22 24.62
N GLY A 230 -12.51 -14.74 25.84
CA GLY A 230 -11.82 -14.24 27.04
C GLY A 230 -10.29 -14.35 26.95
N ILE A 231 -9.57 -13.36 27.44
CA ILE A 231 -8.12 -13.21 27.24
C ILE A 231 -7.32 -14.43 27.71
N GLY A 232 -7.64 -15.00 28.89
CA GLY A 232 -6.97 -16.21 29.37
C GLY A 232 -7.13 -17.40 28.43
N GLN A 233 -8.31 -17.55 27.80
CA GLN A 233 -8.55 -18.57 26.79
C GLN A 233 -7.82 -18.24 25.49
N CYS A 234 -7.71 -16.96 25.13
CA CYS A 234 -6.94 -16.53 23.96
C CYS A 234 -5.47 -16.93 24.10
N VAL A 235 -4.84 -16.65 25.25
CA VAL A 235 -3.45 -17.04 25.53
C VAL A 235 -3.27 -18.54 25.40
N LYS A 236 -4.14 -19.33 26.05
CA LYS A 236 -4.09 -20.79 25.99
C LYS A 236 -4.21 -21.30 24.55
N ARG A 237 -5.22 -20.85 23.80
CA ARG A 237 -5.43 -21.27 22.39
C ARG A 237 -4.26 -20.88 21.49
N LEU A 238 -3.63 -19.72 21.71
CA LEU A 238 -2.45 -19.32 20.95
C LEU A 238 -1.27 -20.25 21.25
N GLN A 239 -1.03 -20.60 22.51
CA GLN A 239 0.04 -21.51 22.91
C GLN A 239 -0.17 -22.96 22.43
N GLU A 240 -1.42 -23.38 22.26
CA GLU A 240 -1.79 -24.70 21.72
C GLU A 240 -1.80 -24.70 20.18
N SER A 241 -1.74 -23.53 19.54
CA SER A 241 -1.80 -23.42 18.08
C SER A 241 -0.48 -23.81 17.41
N ARG A 242 -0.59 -24.18 16.14
CA ARG A 242 0.55 -24.46 15.27
C ARG A 242 0.26 -23.94 13.85
N PHE A 243 1.31 -23.65 13.11
CA PHE A 243 1.19 -23.23 11.71
C PHE A 243 2.38 -23.72 10.88
N LEU A 244 2.18 -23.85 9.58
CA LEU A 244 3.21 -24.25 8.63
C LEU A 244 3.88 -23.04 8.01
N ILE A 245 5.21 -23.10 7.82
CA ILE A 245 5.99 -22.16 7.02
C ILE A 245 6.55 -22.93 5.84
N VAL A 246 6.01 -22.70 4.65
CA VAL A 246 6.39 -23.42 3.44
C VAL A 246 7.40 -22.62 2.63
N GLY A 247 8.51 -23.24 2.27
CA GLY A 247 9.52 -22.67 1.37
C GLY A 247 10.40 -21.59 1.99
N ALA A 248 10.50 -21.54 3.30
CA ALA A 248 11.45 -20.70 4.02
C ALA A 248 12.06 -21.50 5.19
N GLY A 249 13.28 -21.15 5.57
CA GLY A 249 14.01 -21.88 6.62
C GLY A 249 14.40 -23.31 6.22
N LYS A 250 14.79 -24.13 7.20
CA LYS A 250 15.18 -25.51 6.96
C LYS A 250 13.99 -26.42 7.19
N PRO A 251 13.59 -27.27 6.23
CA PRO A 251 12.51 -28.22 6.39
C PRO A 251 12.75 -29.14 7.61
N GLY A 252 11.70 -29.36 8.40
CA GLY A 252 11.75 -30.15 9.62
C GLY A 252 12.11 -29.37 10.88
N ASP A 253 12.60 -28.13 10.77
CA ASP A 253 12.80 -27.26 11.93
C ASP A 253 11.45 -26.87 12.57
N GLU A 254 11.48 -26.64 13.86
CA GLU A 254 10.36 -26.11 14.64
C GLU A 254 10.81 -24.87 15.44
N ARG A 255 9.96 -23.85 15.52
CA ARG A 255 10.22 -22.65 16.32
C ARG A 255 8.96 -22.17 17.02
N GLN A 256 9.14 -21.45 18.12
CA GLN A 256 8.04 -20.86 18.88
C GLN A 256 7.90 -19.37 18.56
N PHE A 257 6.65 -18.94 18.33
CA PHE A 257 6.27 -17.54 18.16
C PHE A 257 5.11 -17.21 19.09
N LEU A 258 5.37 -16.50 20.18
CA LEU A 258 4.44 -16.22 21.28
C LEU A 258 3.73 -17.48 21.82
N GLY A 259 4.44 -18.60 21.83
CA GLY A 259 3.91 -19.89 22.27
C GLY A 259 3.29 -20.73 21.15
N SER A 260 2.92 -20.15 20.01
CA SER A 260 2.47 -20.92 18.84
C SER A 260 3.63 -21.61 18.14
N LYS A 261 3.44 -22.87 17.73
CA LYS A 261 4.49 -23.68 17.10
C LYS A 261 4.49 -23.50 15.58
N ALA A 262 5.56 -22.95 15.04
CA ALA A 262 5.84 -22.94 13.60
C ALA A 262 6.59 -24.20 13.17
N ILE A 263 6.16 -24.85 12.10
CA ILE A 263 6.77 -26.04 11.50
C ILE A 263 7.20 -25.68 10.09
N TYR A 264 8.48 -25.85 9.80
CA TYR A 264 9.06 -25.51 8.50
C TYR A 264 8.95 -26.69 7.52
N VAL A 265 8.38 -26.42 6.33
CA VAL A 265 8.09 -27.41 5.29
C VAL A 265 8.75 -26.97 3.97
N GLY A 266 9.36 -27.92 3.26
CA GLY A 266 9.95 -27.66 1.95
C GLY A 266 8.92 -27.57 0.83
N PHE A 267 9.25 -26.85 -0.25
CA PHE A 267 8.43 -26.85 -1.46
C PHE A 267 8.30 -28.23 -2.11
N ASP A 268 9.31 -29.09 -1.97
CA ASP A 268 9.28 -30.45 -2.54
C ASP A 268 8.12 -31.27 -1.98
N GLU A 269 7.81 -31.10 -0.69
CA GLU A 269 6.67 -31.78 -0.07
C GLU A 269 5.34 -31.26 -0.61
N LEU A 270 5.19 -29.94 -0.72
CA LEU A 270 4.00 -29.32 -1.33
C LEU A 270 3.85 -29.76 -2.79
N ARG A 271 4.95 -29.78 -3.55
CA ARG A 271 4.96 -30.22 -4.95
C ARG A 271 4.52 -31.67 -5.10
N ALA A 272 5.06 -32.57 -4.27
CA ALA A 272 4.68 -33.98 -4.28
C ALA A 272 3.17 -34.18 -4.03
N LEU A 273 2.56 -33.35 -3.17
CA LEU A 273 1.12 -33.34 -2.92
C LEU A 273 0.34 -32.72 -4.09
N TYR A 274 0.86 -31.67 -4.70
CA TYR A 274 0.28 -31.08 -5.91
C TYR A 274 0.25 -32.08 -7.08
N GLU A 275 1.31 -32.84 -7.28
CA GLU A 275 1.38 -33.85 -8.34
C GLU A 275 0.36 -34.97 -8.14
N LYS A 276 0.09 -35.33 -6.89
CA LYS A 276 -0.91 -36.34 -6.48
C LYS A 276 -2.33 -35.79 -6.37
N ALA A 277 -2.52 -34.46 -6.47
CA ALA A 277 -3.82 -33.85 -6.34
C ALA A 277 -4.79 -34.36 -7.43
N ASP A 278 -6.00 -34.69 -7.03
CA ASP A 278 -7.08 -35.07 -7.94
C ASP A 278 -7.42 -33.90 -8.86
N ARG A 279 -7.21 -34.09 -10.16
CA ARG A 279 -7.40 -33.02 -11.17
C ARG A 279 -8.85 -32.67 -11.39
N GLU A 280 -9.77 -33.60 -11.18
CA GLU A 280 -11.20 -33.32 -11.28
C GLU A 280 -11.70 -32.50 -10.08
N GLN A 281 -11.29 -32.86 -8.87
CA GLN A 281 -11.57 -32.05 -7.69
C GLN A 281 -10.93 -30.65 -7.80
N ALA A 282 -9.72 -30.53 -8.34
CA ALA A 282 -9.08 -29.24 -8.58
C ALA A 282 -9.90 -28.37 -9.56
N ALA A 283 -10.41 -28.98 -10.64
CA ALA A 283 -11.26 -28.31 -11.60
C ALA A 283 -12.64 -27.94 -10.98
N GLU A 284 -13.19 -28.77 -10.08
CA GLU A 284 -14.42 -28.44 -9.38
C GLU A 284 -14.23 -27.21 -8.45
N TRP A 285 -13.11 -27.09 -7.74
CA TRP A 285 -12.78 -25.88 -6.99
C TRP A 285 -12.67 -24.66 -7.89
N ALA A 286 -12.01 -24.79 -9.05
CA ALA A 286 -11.92 -23.71 -10.03
C ALA A 286 -13.32 -23.26 -10.51
N ARG A 287 -14.20 -24.22 -10.84
CA ARG A 287 -15.60 -23.94 -11.23
C ARG A 287 -16.39 -23.30 -10.09
N ARG A 288 -16.22 -23.78 -8.85
CA ARG A 288 -16.88 -23.21 -7.67
C ARG A 288 -16.49 -21.75 -7.47
N TRP A 289 -15.18 -21.45 -7.42
CA TRP A 289 -14.71 -20.07 -7.27
C TRP A 289 -15.19 -19.16 -8.40
N SER A 290 -15.22 -19.68 -9.64
CA SER A 290 -15.72 -18.92 -10.80
C SER A 290 -17.22 -18.62 -10.72
N ARG A 291 -18.02 -19.51 -10.14
CA ARG A 291 -19.47 -19.29 -9.91
C ARG A 291 -19.74 -18.32 -8.76
N GLU A 292 -18.91 -18.37 -7.71
CA GLU A 292 -19.04 -17.49 -6.54
C GLU A 292 -18.54 -16.06 -6.82
N ALA A 293 -17.60 -15.90 -7.75
CA ALA A 293 -17.09 -14.60 -8.14
C ALA A 293 -18.10 -13.82 -8.98
N ASP A 294 -18.16 -12.49 -8.79
CA ASP A 294 -18.91 -11.58 -9.65
C ASP A 294 -18.42 -11.65 -11.12
N LYS A 295 -17.10 -11.82 -11.30
CA LYS A 295 -16.48 -11.98 -12.61
C LYS A 295 -15.10 -12.62 -12.51
N VAL A 296 -14.76 -13.48 -13.49
CA VAL A 296 -13.39 -13.87 -13.81
C VAL A 296 -12.89 -12.93 -14.90
N MET A 297 -11.82 -12.18 -14.64
CA MET A 297 -11.33 -11.13 -15.53
C MET A 297 -10.28 -11.64 -16.53
N GLU A 298 -9.09 -11.93 -16.06
CA GLU A 298 -7.96 -12.30 -16.91
C GLU A 298 -7.56 -13.78 -16.82
N PRO A 299 -7.68 -14.47 -15.66
CA PRO A 299 -7.17 -15.83 -15.52
C PRO A 299 -7.82 -16.84 -16.47
N THR A 300 -7.00 -17.72 -17.04
CA THR A 300 -7.50 -18.82 -17.88
C THR A 300 -7.99 -19.98 -17.03
N THR A 301 -8.84 -20.85 -17.61
CA THR A 301 -9.30 -22.09 -16.97
C THR A 301 -8.12 -22.97 -16.54
N GLU A 302 -7.05 -23.02 -17.33
CA GLU A 302 -5.85 -23.79 -16.98
C GLU A 302 -5.24 -23.32 -15.67
N TRP A 303 -5.05 -22.00 -15.49
CA TRP A 303 -4.45 -21.44 -14.28
C TRP A 303 -5.39 -21.54 -13.07
N LEU A 304 -6.69 -21.43 -13.28
CA LEU A 304 -7.70 -21.70 -12.23
C LEU A 304 -7.63 -23.16 -11.74
N ASN A 305 -7.51 -24.11 -12.66
CA ASN A 305 -7.37 -25.53 -12.30
C ASN A 305 -6.06 -25.81 -11.56
N LYS A 306 -4.95 -25.18 -11.98
CA LYS A 306 -3.67 -25.26 -11.26
C LYS A 306 -3.79 -24.66 -9.85
N ALA A 307 -4.47 -23.52 -9.69
CA ALA A 307 -4.73 -22.92 -8.38
C ALA A 307 -5.57 -23.86 -7.49
N GLY A 308 -6.59 -24.55 -8.07
CA GLY A 308 -7.35 -25.59 -7.39
C GLY A 308 -6.48 -26.75 -6.90
N ALA A 309 -5.55 -27.21 -7.74
CA ALA A 309 -4.62 -28.29 -7.35
C ALA A 309 -3.62 -27.84 -6.25
N VAL A 310 -3.14 -26.59 -6.27
CA VAL A 310 -2.34 -26.02 -5.17
C VAL A 310 -3.14 -25.94 -3.88
N TYR A 311 -4.41 -25.54 -3.96
CA TYR A 311 -5.30 -25.53 -2.79
C TYR A 311 -5.46 -26.93 -2.18
N LEU A 312 -5.71 -27.96 -3.00
CA LEU A 312 -5.80 -29.35 -2.52
C LEU A 312 -4.48 -29.81 -1.87
N ALA A 313 -3.33 -29.45 -2.45
CA ALA A 313 -2.03 -29.74 -1.86
C ALA A 313 -1.84 -29.06 -0.50
N MET A 314 -2.27 -27.78 -0.36
CA MET A 314 -2.26 -27.09 0.94
C MET A 314 -3.16 -27.76 1.96
N GLN A 315 -4.38 -28.16 1.57
CA GLN A 315 -5.29 -28.89 2.45
C GLN A 315 -4.67 -30.24 2.91
N ALA A 316 -4.02 -30.96 2.01
CA ALA A 316 -3.32 -32.19 2.36
C ALA A 316 -2.15 -31.97 3.35
N LEU A 317 -1.39 -30.88 3.18
CA LEU A 317 -0.37 -30.46 4.15
C LEU A 317 -0.98 -30.14 5.51
N LEU A 318 -2.01 -29.30 5.53
CA LEU A 318 -2.69 -28.91 6.77
C LEU A 318 -3.20 -30.13 7.53
N LYS A 319 -3.83 -31.07 6.81
CA LYS A 319 -4.29 -32.35 7.37
C LYS A 319 -3.15 -33.20 7.92
N LYS A 320 -2.04 -33.34 7.15
CA LYS A 320 -0.86 -34.13 7.55
C LYS A 320 -0.25 -33.65 8.87
N TYR A 321 -0.18 -32.32 9.04
CA TYR A 321 0.44 -31.71 10.23
C TYR A 321 -0.57 -31.36 11.34
N GLY A 322 -1.86 -31.67 11.15
CA GLY A 322 -2.90 -31.42 12.13
C GLY A 322 -3.04 -29.94 12.49
N THR A 323 -3.02 -29.05 11.50
CA THR A 323 -3.19 -27.60 11.67
C THR A 323 -4.14 -27.03 10.62
N ASP A 324 -4.65 -25.84 10.87
CA ASP A 324 -5.48 -25.07 9.95
C ASP A 324 -4.80 -23.78 9.44
N SER A 325 -3.50 -23.65 9.73
CA SER A 325 -2.77 -22.40 9.52
C SER A 325 -1.49 -22.64 8.71
N ILE A 326 -1.31 -21.88 7.63
CA ILE A 326 -0.19 -22.00 6.69
C ILE A 326 0.26 -20.61 6.21
N THR A 327 1.58 -20.42 6.18
CA THR A 327 2.19 -19.32 5.43
C THR A 327 3.19 -19.87 4.43
N MET A 328 3.42 -19.16 3.31
CA MET A 328 4.25 -19.68 2.22
C MET A 328 5.10 -18.56 1.60
N ASN A 329 6.36 -18.86 1.30
CA ASN A 329 7.22 -18.00 0.48
C ASN A 329 6.78 -18.06 -1.00
N CYS A 330 5.61 -17.50 -1.30
CA CYS A 330 4.98 -17.62 -2.61
C CYS A 330 5.78 -16.93 -3.72
N LEU A 331 6.31 -15.74 -3.48
CA LEU A 331 7.14 -15.02 -4.47
C LEU A 331 8.46 -15.75 -4.76
N GLY A 332 9.18 -16.18 -3.73
CA GLY A 332 10.43 -16.93 -3.88
C GLY A 332 10.22 -18.30 -4.53
N GLY A 333 9.20 -19.02 -4.12
CA GLY A 333 8.84 -20.33 -4.70
C GLY A 333 8.43 -20.22 -6.15
N PHE A 334 7.75 -19.13 -6.50
CA PHE A 334 7.34 -18.88 -7.87
C PHE A 334 8.53 -18.47 -8.76
N ALA A 335 9.36 -17.54 -8.29
CA ALA A 335 10.54 -17.08 -9.02
C ALA A 335 11.56 -18.22 -9.27
N SER A 336 11.66 -19.19 -8.32
CA SER A 336 12.53 -20.37 -8.45
C SER A 336 11.91 -21.53 -9.24
N GLY A 337 10.64 -21.43 -9.67
CA GLY A 337 9.91 -22.48 -10.35
C GLY A 337 9.51 -23.67 -9.46
N GLN A 338 9.66 -23.54 -8.15
CA GLN A 338 9.28 -24.59 -7.18
C GLN A 338 7.78 -24.63 -6.92
N LEU A 339 7.09 -23.47 -7.04
CA LEU A 339 5.66 -23.37 -6.87
C LEU A 339 4.95 -23.38 -8.25
N PRO A 340 4.06 -24.35 -8.51
CA PRO A 340 3.43 -24.53 -9.84
C PRO A 340 2.38 -23.50 -10.20
N ALA A 341 1.76 -22.86 -9.20
CA ALA A 341 0.84 -21.72 -9.33
C ALA A 341 0.78 -20.95 -8.01
N TYR A 342 0.33 -19.70 -8.05
CA TYR A 342 0.17 -18.89 -6.84
C TYR A 342 -0.95 -19.43 -5.94
N PRO A 343 -0.79 -19.40 -4.59
CA PRO A 343 -1.73 -19.96 -3.64
C PRO A 343 -2.90 -19.01 -3.28
N CYS A 344 -2.99 -17.84 -3.88
CA CYS A 344 -3.83 -16.73 -3.41
C CYS A 344 -5.32 -17.10 -3.25
N LEU A 345 -5.95 -17.76 -4.25
CA LEU A 345 -7.34 -18.23 -4.12
C LEU A 345 -7.49 -19.28 -3.04
N GLY A 346 -6.51 -20.17 -2.89
CA GLY A 346 -6.49 -21.16 -1.81
C GLY A 346 -6.39 -20.51 -0.44
N PHE A 347 -5.56 -19.47 -0.28
CA PHE A 347 -5.48 -18.70 0.97
C PHE A 347 -6.81 -18.00 1.29
N LYS A 348 -7.42 -17.35 0.30
CA LYS A 348 -8.78 -16.77 0.44
C LYS A 348 -9.76 -17.82 0.94
N GLN A 349 -9.76 -19.02 0.36
CA GLN A 349 -10.66 -20.09 0.76
C GLN A 349 -10.39 -20.58 2.19
N ILE A 350 -9.11 -20.79 2.54
CA ILE A 350 -8.72 -21.16 3.92
C ILE A 350 -9.23 -20.12 4.93
N LEU A 351 -9.10 -18.83 4.63
CA LEU A 351 -9.60 -17.76 5.49
C LEU A 351 -11.11 -17.77 5.65
N ASP A 352 -11.85 -17.96 4.56
CA ASP A 352 -13.32 -18.03 4.56
C ASP A 352 -13.84 -19.27 5.30
N ASP A 353 -13.08 -20.35 5.34
CA ASP A 353 -13.39 -21.59 6.06
C ASP A 353 -12.95 -21.53 7.55
N GLY A 354 -12.35 -20.40 7.99
CA GLY A 354 -11.95 -20.16 9.37
C GLY A 354 -10.54 -20.62 9.74
N GLY A 355 -9.74 -21.05 8.75
CA GLY A 355 -8.31 -21.30 8.86
C GLY A 355 -7.47 -20.01 8.70
N GLN A 356 -6.16 -20.17 8.48
CA GLN A 356 -5.22 -19.08 8.19
C GLN A 356 -4.39 -19.41 6.96
N GLY A 357 -4.55 -18.62 5.89
CA GLY A 357 -3.68 -18.62 4.72
C GLY A 357 -2.95 -17.27 4.68
N VAL A 358 -1.62 -17.28 4.70
CA VAL A 358 -0.82 -16.06 4.83
C VAL A 358 0.27 -16.03 3.75
N CYS A 359 0.42 -14.91 3.05
CA CYS A 359 1.47 -14.73 2.05
C CYS A 359 2.86 -14.57 2.67
N GLU A 360 3.87 -14.83 1.85
CA GLU A 360 5.27 -14.38 1.98
C GLU A 360 6.06 -14.98 3.15
N ALA A 361 5.59 -16.12 3.71
CA ALA A 361 6.25 -16.83 4.80
C ALA A 361 6.58 -15.93 6.01
N MET A 362 5.65 -15.08 6.40
CA MET A 362 5.79 -14.09 7.47
C MET A 362 5.25 -14.62 8.82
N PRO A 363 6.12 -15.13 9.72
CA PRO A 363 5.65 -15.72 10.99
C PRO A 363 5.00 -14.71 11.93
N ASP A 364 5.53 -13.47 12.01
CA ASP A 364 4.95 -12.42 12.86
C ASP A 364 3.52 -12.05 12.40
N ASP A 365 3.30 -11.98 11.07
CA ASP A 365 1.99 -11.69 10.50
C ASP A 365 1.03 -12.87 10.69
N THR A 366 1.54 -14.10 10.58
CA THR A 366 0.77 -15.32 10.84
C THR A 366 0.27 -15.37 12.29
N VAL A 367 1.14 -15.06 13.25
CA VAL A 367 0.76 -14.99 14.69
C VAL A 367 -0.23 -13.85 14.93
N SER A 368 -0.05 -12.71 14.27
CA SER A 368 -1.01 -11.61 14.37
C SER A 368 -2.39 -12.01 13.83
N MET A 369 -2.45 -12.72 12.70
CA MET A 369 -3.71 -13.24 12.17
C MET A 369 -4.33 -14.32 13.10
N LEU A 370 -3.51 -15.18 13.73
CA LEU A 370 -3.97 -16.11 14.76
C LEU A 370 -4.58 -15.37 15.95
N MET A 371 -3.94 -14.30 16.43
CA MET A 371 -4.47 -13.48 17.52
C MET A 371 -5.82 -12.87 17.16
N ALA A 372 -5.96 -12.29 15.95
CA ALA A 372 -7.23 -11.75 15.47
C ALA A 372 -8.33 -12.82 15.48
N ARG A 373 -8.07 -13.98 14.86
CA ARG A 373 -9.03 -15.07 14.76
C ARG A 373 -9.41 -15.65 16.12
N ILE A 374 -8.44 -15.89 16.99
CA ILE A 374 -8.67 -16.47 18.32
C ILE A 374 -9.53 -15.53 19.16
N LEU A 375 -9.25 -14.23 19.11
CA LEU A 375 -9.98 -13.22 19.87
C LEU A 375 -11.40 -12.99 19.37
N THR A 376 -11.58 -12.91 18.05
CA THR A 376 -12.80 -12.38 17.41
C THR A 376 -13.62 -13.42 16.65
N GLY A 377 -13.06 -14.60 16.36
CA GLY A 377 -13.65 -15.56 15.43
C GLY A 377 -13.61 -15.10 13.96
N ARG A 378 -12.96 -13.98 13.64
CA ARG A 378 -12.85 -13.39 12.30
C ARG A 378 -11.46 -13.56 11.71
N ALA A 379 -11.38 -13.78 10.43
CA ALA A 379 -10.11 -13.77 9.73
C ALA A 379 -9.51 -12.37 9.73
N GLY A 380 -8.20 -12.28 9.98
CA GLY A 380 -7.42 -11.11 9.66
C GLY A 380 -6.98 -11.13 8.18
N TYR A 381 -6.54 -9.99 7.68
CA TYR A 381 -6.01 -9.88 6.34
C TYR A 381 -4.70 -9.08 6.38
N VAL A 382 -3.62 -9.74 5.96
CA VAL A 382 -2.30 -9.13 5.89
C VAL A 382 -2.23 -8.18 4.69
N SER A 383 -1.56 -7.04 4.84
CA SER A 383 -1.53 -6.04 3.77
C SER A 383 -0.28 -5.16 3.76
N ASP A 384 0.08 -4.73 2.54
CA ASP A 384 1.01 -3.64 2.27
C ASP A 384 0.31 -2.29 2.39
N PRO A 385 1.00 -1.23 2.84
CA PRO A 385 0.42 0.09 2.92
C PRO A 385 0.69 0.94 1.69
N ALA A 386 -0.26 1.81 1.34
CA ALA A 386 0.01 3.03 0.61
C ALA A 386 -0.72 4.18 1.30
N LEU A 387 -0.02 5.27 1.60
CA LEU A 387 -0.59 6.38 2.35
C LEU A 387 -1.00 7.52 1.41
N ASP A 388 -2.13 8.15 1.71
CA ASP A 388 -2.55 9.41 1.12
C ASP A 388 -2.85 10.41 2.24
N THR A 389 -1.86 11.21 2.58
CA THR A 389 -1.98 12.19 3.65
C THR A 389 -2.97 13.30 3.33
N SER A 390 -3.22 13.58 2.03
CA SER A 390 -4.18 14.58 1.59
C SER A 390 -5.64 14.23 1.89
N LYS A 391 -5.90 12.96 2.24
CA LYS A 391 -7.23 12.43 2.58
C LYS A 391 -7.29 11.78 3.96
N ASN A 392 -6.19 11.76 4.71
CA ASN A 392 -6.04 10.98 5.94
C ASN A 392 -6.34 9.49 5.71
N GLN A 393 -5.92 8.94 4.57
CA GLN A 393 -6.25 7.58 4.14
C GLN A 393 -5.03 6.69 3.98
N ILE A 394 -5.22 5.42 4.30
CA ILE A 394 -4.31 4.33 4.01
C ILE A 394 -5.00 3.31 3.10
N VAL A 395 -4.29 2.78 2.11
CA VAL A 395 -4.71 1.60 1.37
C VAL A 395 -4.06 0.39 2.03
N TYR A 396 -4.88 -0.57 2.39
CA TYR A 396 -4.43 -1.90 2.77
C TYR A 396 -4.55 -2.79 1.54
N SER A 397 -3.43 -3.18 0.95
CA SER A 397 -3.45 -3.94 -0.30
C SER A 397 -2.73 -5.27 -0.19
N HIS A 398 -3.39 -6.35 -0.63
CA HIS A 398 -2.75 -7.67 -0.77
C HIS A 398 -3.55 -8.60 -1.68
N CYS A 399 -2.91 -9.66 -2.21
CA CYS A 399 -3.51 -10.57 -3.18
C CYS A 399 -4.30 -11.75 -2.57
N MET A 400 -4.51 -11.76 -1.25
CA MET A 400 -5.18 -12.86 -0.53
C MET A 400 -6.12 -12.31 0.56
N ALA A 401 -7.21 -11.70 0.22
CA ALA A 401 -8.19 -11.27 1.21
C ALA A 401 -9.36 -12.27 1.28
N MET A 402 -9.89 -12.46 2.51
CA MET A 402 -11.13 -13.19 2.74
C MET A 402 -12.32 -12.48 2.08
N THR A 403 -13.42 -13.22 1.88
CA THR A 403 -14.71 -12.64 1.51
C THR A 403 -15.71 -12.66 2.67
N LYS A 404 -15.42 -13.37 3.76
CA LYS A 404 -16.25 -13.45 4.97
C LYS A 404 -15.65 -12.67 6.14
N VAL A 405 -15.66 -11.34 6.04
CA VAL A 405 -15.00 -10.47 7.02
C VAL A 405 -15.62 -10.51 8.42
N PHE A 406 -16.88 -10.87 8.54
CA PHE A 406 -17.61 -10.95 9.81
C PHE A 406 -17.61 -12.36 10.44
N GLY A 407 -16.70 -13.24 9.98
CA GLY A 407 -16.54 -14.61 10.45
C GLY A 407 -17.15 -15.64 9.49
N THR A 408 -16.92 -16.92 9.74
CA THR A 408 -17.26 -18.03 8.81
C THR A 408 -18.73 -18.14 8.46
N GLN A 409 -19.61 -17.67 9.33
CA GLN A 409 -21.05 -17.62 9.12
C GLN A 409 -21.53 -16.27 8.58
N GLY A 410 -20.62 -15.30 8.41
CA GLY A 410 -20.93 -13.99 7.88
C GLY A 410 -21.25 -13.99 6.39
N ALA A 411 -21.88 -12.91 5.94
CA ALA A 411 -22.16 -12.71 4.53
C ALA A 411 -20.85 -12.68 3.72
N VAL A 412 -20.91 -13.27 2.53
CA VAL A 412 -19.82 -13.21 1.54
C VAL A 412 -19.87 -11.86 0.84
N CYS A 413 -18.79 -11.10 0.89
CA CYS A 413 -18.69 -9.87 0.09
C CYS A 413 -18.39 -10.20 -1.38
N LYS A 414 -18.72 -9.26 -2.28
CA LYS A 414 -18.42 -9.42 -3.70
C LYS A 414 -16.91 -9.53 -3.92
N PHE A 415 -16.52 -10.34 -4.90
CA PHE A 415 -15.12 -10.42 -5.34
C PHE A 415 -15.04 -10.75 -6.83
N ARG A 416 -13.93 -10.39 -7.43
CA ARG A 416 -13.56 -10.82 -8.78
C ARG A 416 -12.35 -11.72 -8.70
N ILE A 417 -12.18 -12.58 -9.68
CA ILE A 417 -10.95 -13.35 -9.84
C ILE A 417 -10.11 -12.66 -10.90
N ARG A 418 -8.88 -12.33 -10.52
CA ARG A 418 -7.94 -11.59 -11.36
C ARG A 418 -6.57 -12.26 -11.38
N THR A 419 -5.73 -11.87 -12.35
CA THR A 419 -4.30 -12.14 -12.27
C THR A 419 -3.67 -11.28 -11.16
N LEU A 420 -2.41 -11.54 -10.79
CA LEU A 420 -1.64 -10.63 -9.95
C LEU A 420 -1.52 -9.25 -10.59
N HIS A 421 -1.15 -8.26 -9.79
CA HIS A 421 -1.01 -6.85 -10.19
C HIS A 421 -0.14 -6.62 -11.43
N ASN A 422 0.93 -7.40 -11.61
CA ASN A 422 1.81 -7.36 -12.78
C ASN A 422 1.23 -8.09 -14.01
N ARG A 423 -0.04 -8.48 -13.97
CA ARG A 423 -0.71 -9.29 -15.00
C ARG A 423 -0.02 -10.63 -15.28
N ASP A 424 0.70 -11.17 -14.29
CA ASP A 424 1.26 -12.52 -14.42
C ASP A 424 0.11 -13.53 -14.66
N PRO A 425 0.03 -14.18 -15.82
CA PRO A 425 -1.07 -15.07 -16.15
C PRO A 425 -1.13 -16.30 -15.22
N ARG A 426 -0.05 -16.59 -14.51
CA ARG A 426 0.06 -17.70 -13.56
C ARG A 426 -0.59 -17.41 -12.22
N GLY A 427 -1.03 -16.16 -11.99
CA GLY A 427 -1.70 -15.70 -10.77
C GLY A 427 -3.21 -15.77 -10.88
N CYS A 428 -3.84 -16.39 -9.87
CA CYS A 428 -5.27 -16.33 -9.66
C CYS A 428 -5.51 -15.84 -8.24
N CYS A 429 -5.97 -14.61 -8.07
CA CYS A 429 -6.23 -14.01 -6.76
C CYS A 429 -7.65 -13.44 -6.68
N ALA A 430 -8.15 -13.30 -5.47
CA ALA A 430 -9.40 -12.60 -5.23
C ALA A 430 -9.14 -11.08 -5.13
N GLU A 431 -9.87 -10.30 -5.91
CA GLU A 431 -10.08 -8.89 -5.70
C GLU A 431 -11.38 -8.75 -4.90
N SER A 432 -11.26 -8.77 -3.57
CA SER A 432 -12.40 -8.71 -2.66
C SER A 432 -12.82 -7.25 -2.45
N PHE A 433 -14.12 -6.97 -2.53
CA PHE A 433 -14.71 -5.67 -2.23
C PHE A 433 -15.21 -5.68 -0.80
N LEU A 434 -14.35 -5.29 0.11
CA LEU A 434 -14.58 -5.38 1.54
C LEU A 434 -15.62 -4.35 2.01
N PRO A 435 -16.50 -4.65 2.99
CA PRO A 435 -17.59 -3.78 3.41
C PRO A 435 -17.12 -2.41 3.92
N GLU A 436 -17.82 -1.37 3.49
CA GLU A 436 -17.55 0.01 3.86
C GLU A 436 -18.36 0.46 5.08
N GLY A 437 -17.91 1.51 5.76
CA GLY A 437 -18.60 2.12 6.89
C GLY A 437 -18.23 1.54 8.26
N TYR A 438 -17.54 0.43 8.32
CA TYR A 438 -17.19 -0.26 9.56
C TYR A 438 -15.83 0.17 10.10
N MET A 439 -15.67 0.09 11.44
CA MET A 439 -14.37 0.19 12.06
C MET A 439 -13.53 -1.05 11.75
N THR A 440 -12.26 -0.83 11.46
CA THR A 440 -11.25 -1.88 11.38
C THR A 440 -10.15 -1.62 12.41
N THR A 441 -9.63 -2.67 12.98
CA THR A 441 -8.45 -2.61 13.85
C THR A 441 -7.29 -3.28 13.11
N THR A 442 -6.21 -2.53 12.96
CA THR A 442 -5.03 -2.95 12.21
C THR A 442 -3.84 -3.01 13.16
N PHE A 443 -3.13 -4.12 13.16
CA PHE A 443 -2.04 -4.35 14.10
C PHE A 443 -1.01 -5.33 13.55
N ARG A 444 0.13 -5.42 14.24
CA ARG A 444 1.15 -6.43 14.00
C ARG A 444 1.94 -6.72 15.26
N THR A 445 2.21 -7.99 15.52
CA THR A 445 3.21 -8.39 16.50
C THR A 445 4.61 -8.32 15.88
N SER A 446 5.56 -7.79 16.61
CA SER A 446 6.99 -7.94 16.34
C SER A 446 7.57 -8.81 17.44
N VAL A 447 7.58 -10.13 17.21
CA VAL A 447 7.92 -11.11 18.24
C VAL A 447 9.34 -10.92 18.74
N GLY A 448 10.29 -10.68 17.84
CA GLY A 448 11.70 -10.45 18.20
C GLY A 448 11.92 -9.18 19.02
N GLN A 449 11.08 -8.16 18.87
CA GLN A 449 11.14 -6.91 19.64
C GLN A 449 10.22 -6.92 20.87
N LYS A 450 9.41 -7.96 21.05
CA LYS A 450 8.36 -8.07 22.08
C LYS A 450 7.38 -6.88 22.06
N LYS A 451 6.93 -6.51 20.87
CA LYS A 451 6.03 -5.37 20.67
C LYS A 451 4.79 -5.77 19.87
N LEU A 452 3.71 -5.05 20.11
CA LEU A 452 2.54 -5.00 19.26
C LEU A 452 2.31 -3.56 18.84
N VAL A 453 2.26 -3.31 17.54
CA VAL A 453 1.85 -2.02 16.99
C VAL A 453 0.40 -2.09 16.56
N ILE A 454 -0.35 -1.00 16.76
CA ILE A 454 -1.80 -1.00 16.52
C ILE A 454 -2.30 0.39 16.14
N HIS A 455 -3.24 0.42 15.20
CA HIS A 455 -4.05 1.60 14.87
C HIS A 455 -5.44 1.18 14.41
N GLN A 456 -6.32 2.16 14.25
CA GLN A 456 -7.66 1.96 13.74
C GLN A 456 -7.93 2.82 12.52
N ALA A 457 -8.81 2.32 11.66
CA ALA A 457 -9.31 3.07 10.52
C ALA A 457 -10.76 2.69 10.22
N LYS A 458 -11.53 3.62 9.69
CA LYS A 458 -12.83 3.34 9.12
C LYS A 458 -12.65 2.87 7.69
N ALA A 459 -13.21 1.72 7.33
CA ALA A 459 -13.30 1.26 5.95
C ALA A 459 -14.19 2.24 5.15
N VAL A 460 -13.62 2.95 4.16
CA VAL A 460 -14.31 4.02 3.44
C VAL A 460 -14.45 3.77 1.94
N GLY A 461 -13.88 2.68 1.43
CA GLY A 461 -13.96 2.35 0.03
C GLY A 461 -13.05 1.20 -0.37
N ASN A 462 -13.16 0.81 -1.63
CA ASN A 462 -12.26 -0.14 -2.25
C ASN A 462 -11.72 0.46 -3.54
N LEU A 463 -10.43 0.31 -3.77
CA LEU A 463 -9.84 0.59 -5.07
C LEU A 463 -9.84 -0.67 -5.92
N SER A 464 -9.83 -0.49 -7.25
CA SER A 464 -9.63 -1.55 -8.24
C SER A 464 -8.56 -1.08 -9.22
N ALA A 465 -7.46 -0.54 -8.68
CA ALA A 465 -6.34 -0.07 -9.48
C ALA A 465 -5.48 -1.24 -9.95
N ASP A 466 -4.99 -1.17 -11.18
CA ASP A 466 -4.04 -2.15 -11.71
C ASP A 466 -2.64 -2.03 -11.09
N ARG A 467 -2.43 -0.99 -10.29
CA ARG A 467 -1.25 -0.79 -9.45
C ARG A 467 -1.45 -1.48 -8.11
N GLY A 468 -0.46 -2.16 -7.62
CA GLY A 468 -0.51 -2.84 -6.33
C GLY A 468 -1.29 -4.15 -6.33
N CYS A 469 -1.28 -4.84 -5.21
CA CYS A 469 -2.01 -6.08 -4.99
C CYS A 469 -3.52 -5.89 -5.17
N ARG A 470 -4.27 -6.96 -5.48
CA ARG A 470 -5.65 -6.86 -6.02
C ARG A 470 -6.69 -6.39 -5.04
N THR A 471 -6.74 -6.92 -3.83
CA THR A 471 -7.65 -6.36 -2.82
C THR A 471 -7.02 -5.09 -2.27
N GLN A 472 -7.76 -3.98 -2.36
CA GLN A 472 -7.29 -2.65 -1.98
C GLN A 472 -8.36 -1.95 -1.15
N LEU A 473 -8.33 -2.16 0.17
CA LEU A 473 -9.25 -1.52 1.10
C LEU A 473 -8.73 -0.11 1.46
N LEU A 474 -9.57 0.90 1.32
CA LEU A 474 -9.32 2.26 1.81
C LEU A 474 -9.76 2.39 3.26
N GLY A 475 -8.84 2.79 4.12
CA GLY A 475 -9.10 3.12 5.52
C GLY A 475 -8.90 4.61 5.80
N GLU A 476 -9.89 5.29 6.36
CA GLU A 476 -9.71 6.61 6.95
C GLU A 476 -9.14 6.44 8.36
N VAL A 477 -7.91 6.91 8.58
CA VAL A 477 -7.14 6.66 9.80
C VAL A 477 -7.74 7.41 10.99
N ARG A 478 -7.95 6.70 12.12
CA ARG A 478 -8.26 7.32 13.41
C ARG A 478 -6.96 7.78 14.05
N GLY A 479 -6.75 9.10 14.10
CA GLY A 479 -5.54 9.68 14.68
C GLY A 479 -4.63 10.35 13.66
N ASP A 480 -3.34 10.26 13.90
CA ASP A 480 -2.33 10.98 13.11
C ASP A 480 -1.65 10.09 12.06
N ILE A 481 -2.09 10.19 10.83
CA ILE A 481 -1.45 9.48 9.70
C ILE A 481 0.05 9.80 9.55
N GLY A 482 0.50 10.94 10.05
CA GLY A 482 1.92 11.31 10.02
C GLY A 482 2.79 10.39 10.85
N LYS A 483 2.28 9.83 11.94
CA LYS A 483 3.02 8.82 12.72
C LYS A 483 3.21 7.55 11.91
N LEU A 484 2.17 7.05 11.23
CA LEU A 484 2.27 5.90 10.34
C LEU A 484 3.34 6.12 9.27
N PHE A 485 3.38 7.31 8.68
CA PHE A 485 4.31 7.67 7.64
C PHE A 485 5.78 7.55 8.08
N HIS A 486 6.11 7.95 9.31
CA HIS A 486 7.48 7.96 9.81
C HIS A 486 7.93 6.63 10.44
N GLU A 487 7.00 5.81 10.94
CA GLU A 487 7.33 4.66 11.78
C GLU A 487 6.99 3.29 11.16
N TRP A 488 6.39 3.26 9.96
CA TRP A 488 5.79 2.05 9.42
C TRP A 488 6.73 0.84 9.39
N ASP A 489 7.92 0.97 8.78
CA ASP A 489 8.80 -0.17 8.58
C ASP A 489 9.60 -0.56 9.84
N ARG A 490 9.57 0.24 10.89
CA ARG A 490 10.28 -0.02 12.15
C ARG A 490 9.87 -1.37 12.79
N PHE A 491 8.62 -1.77 12.55
CA PHE A 491 8.04 -2.99 13.10
C PHE A 491 7.67 -4.01 12.01
N GLY A 492 8.33 -3.93 10.87
CA GLY A 492 8.11 -4.79 9.72
C GLY A 492 7.19 -4.19 8.67
N TRP A 493 7.17 -4.82 7.51
CA TRP A 493 6.52 -4.32 6.31
C TRP A 493 4.99 -4.33 6.40
N HIS A 494 4.42 -5.47 6.77
CA HIS A 494 2.98 -5.69 6.75
C HIS A 494 2.27 -5.25 8.03
N ARG A 495 0.94 -5.12 7.92
CA ARG A 495 -0.01 -5.09 9.03
C ARG A 495 -1.15 -6.05 8.76
N VAL A 496 -1.80 -6.49 9.83
CA VAL A 496 -2.99 -7.34 9.80
C VAL A 496 -4.20 -6.51 10.18
N THR A 497 -5.18 -6.47 9.29
CA THR A 497 -6.44 -5.75 9.50
C THR A 497 -7.56 -6.75 9.80
N VAL A 498 -8.32 -6.52 10.86
CA VAL A 498 -9.54 -7.25 11.22
C VAL A 498 -10.70 -6.27 11.33
N TYR A 499 -11.88 -6.66 10.86
CA TYR A 499 -13.10 -5.88 11.03
C TYR A 499 -13.57 -5.92 12.48
N GLY A 500 -13.88 -4.77 13.02
CA GLY A 500 -14.35 -4.56 14.39
C GLY A 500 -13.56 -3.50 15.14
N ASP A 501 -14.21 -2.88 16.11
CA ASP A 501 -13.59 -2.01 17.12
C ASP A 501 -13.06 -2.89 18.26
N VAL A 502 -11.88 -3.49 18.06
CA VAL A 502 -11.28 -4.48 18.95
C VAL A 502 -9.89 -4.07 19.45
N GLN A 503 -9.60 -2.77 19.41
CA GLN A 503 -8.30 -2.24 19.83
C GLN A 503 -8.01 -2.58 21.30
N GLU A 504 -8.91 -2.24 22.22
CA GLU A 504 -8.69 -2.49 23.64
C GLU A 504 -8.55 -3.99 23.98
N PRO A 505 -9.43 -4.88 23.49
CA PRO A 505 -9.23 -6.32 23.68
C PRO A 505 -7.90 -6.86 23.13
N LEU A 506 -7.43 -6.33 21.99
CA LEU A 506 -6.10 -6.71 21.45
C LEU A 506 -4.96 -6.18 22.31
N ILE A 507 -5.09 -5.00 22.89
CA ILE A 507 -4.12 -4.44 23.84
C ILE A 507 -4.05 -5.31 25.10
N GLU A 508 -5.19 -5.74 25.64
CA GLU A 508 -5.23 -6.66 26.79
C GLU A 508 -4.59 -8.01 26.46
N PHE A 509 -4.86 -8.54 25.27
CA PHE A 509 -4.25 -9.79 24.83
C PHE A 509 -2.73 -9.64 24.68
N ALA A 510 -2.25 -8.54 24.11
CA ALA A 510 -0.83 -8.24 23.99
C ALA A 510 -0.14 -8.12 25.37
N LYS A 511 -0.78 -7.42 26.31
CA LYS A 511 -0.27 -7.30 27.69
C LYS A 511 -0.18 -8.67 28.38
N ALA A 512 -1.17 -9.55 28.20
CA ALA A 512 -1.14 -10.91 28.74
C ALA A 512 0.02 -11.74 28.14
N LEU A 513 0.43 -11.45 26.91
CA LEU A 513 1.61 -12.02 26.25
C LEU A 513 2.93 -11.27 26.58
N LYS A 514 2.89 -10.28 27.47
CA LYS A 514 4.03 -9.42 27.87
C LYS A 514 4.64 -8.65 26.68
N LEU A 515 3.80 -8.21 25.76
CA LEU A 515 4.20 -7.32 24.67
C LEU A 515 4.01 -5.85 25.06
N GLU A 516 4.98 -5.02 24.72
CA GLU A 516 4.83 -3.56 24.75
C GLU A 516 3.90 -3.14 23.60
N VAL A 517 2.90 -2.31 23.91
CA VAL A 517 1.94 -1.84 22.91
C VAL A 517 2.29 -0.44 22.46
N ILE A 518 2.31 -0.24 21.14
CA ILE A 518 2.57 1.05 20.49
C ILE A 518 1.36 1.40 19.64
N GLN A 519 0.72 2.52 19.96
CA GLN A 519 -0.28 3.14 19.10
C GLN A 519 0.43 3.96 18.03
N GLU A 520 0.33 3.51 16.77
CA GLU A 520 1.12 4.05 15.65
C GLU A 520 0.39 5.11 14.82
N ALA A 521 -0.83 5.56 15.22
CA ALA A 521 -1.57 6.67 14.61
C ALA A 521 -2.14 7.64 15.66
#